data_46ee9e483f2cc9ba710d1b0c2ed3aec6
#
_entry.id   46ee9e483f2cc9ba710d1b0c2ed3aec6
#
_cell.length_a   1.000
_cell.length_b   1.000
_cell.length_c   1.000
_cell.angle_alpha   90.00
_cell.angle_beta   90.00
_cell.angle_gamma   90.00
#
_symmetry.space_group_name_H-M   'P 1'
#
loop_
_entity.id
_entity.type
_entity.pdbx_description
1 polymer ?
#
loop_
_entity_poly.entity_id
_entity_poly.type
_entity_poly.pdbx_seq_one_letter_code
_entity_poly.pdbx_strand_id
1 'polypeptide(L)'
;SGDTIHDGSVQKYSKDADLLVHSAISIDIVERMREIAPLPQLNKILFDIQDYHTTIKEAGEISRDANVKHLLIYHAIPTPRNKIMEDVFFRPLVGVFDSYTLSDDGTRVIMPVGSDEVIIDQIN
;
A
#
# COMPACT_ATOMS: atom_id res chain seq x y z
N SER A 1 1.04 -9.31 -2.34
CA SER A 1 0.44 -9.14 -3.67
C SER A 1 1.11 -7.98 -4.40
N GLY A 2 1.42 -8.16 -5.67
CA GLY A 2 2.10 -7.16 -6.52
C GLY A 2 1.13 -6.36 -7.38
N ASP A 3 1.58 -5.96 -8.55
CA ASP A 3 0.84 -5.15 -9.53
C ASP A 3 -0.48 -5.84 -9.90
N THR A 4 -1.55 -5.46 -9.21
CA THR A 4 -2.88 -6.04 -9.33
C THR A 4 -3.95 -5.02 -9.00
N ILE A 5 -5.08 -5.12 -9.67
CA ILE A 5 -6.28 -4.36 -9.36
C ILE A 5 -7.09 -5.05 -8.26
N HIS A 6 -8.02 -4.33 -7.66
CA HIS A 6 -8.97 -4.87 -6.70
C HIS A 6 -10.07 -5.67 -7.43
N ASP A 7 -9.88 -6.98 -7.57
CA ASP A 7 -10.85 -7.91 -8.18
C ASP A 7 -11.47 -8.90 -7.19
N GLY A 8 -11.20 -8.73 -5.90
CA GLY A 8 -11.66 -9.61 -4.81
C GLY A 8 -10.79 -10.85 -4.58
N SER A 9 -9.83 -11.17 -5.45
CA SER A 9 -8.97 -12.36 -5.28
C SER A 9 -8.02 -12.19 -4.09
N VAL A 10 -7.38 -11.04 -3.94
CA VAL A 10 -6.49 -10.75 -2.82
C VAL A 10 -7.24 -10.84 -1.51
N GLN A 11 -8.43 -10.24 -1.41
CA GLN A 11 -9.29 -10.32 -0.22
C GLN A 11 -9.62 -11.77 0.13
N LYS A 12 -9.99 -12.59 -0.85
CA LYS A 12 -10.34 -14.00 -0.66
C LYS A 12 -9.16 -14.81 -0.10
N TYR A 13 -7.95 -14.62 -0.67
CA TYR A 13 -6.77 -15.42 -0.31
C TYR A 13 -6.01 -14.87 0.90
N SER A 14 -6.25 -13.63 1.31
CA SER A 14 -5.67 -13.05 2.52
C SER A 14 -6.56 -13.15 3.76
N LYS A 15 -7.67 -13.88 3.68
CA LYS A 15 -8.60 -14.02 4.79
C LYS A 15 -7.90 -14.53 6.05
N ASP A 16 -8.08 -13.80 7.15
CA ASP A 16 -7.52 -14.08 8.47
C ASP A 16 -5.97 -14.16 8.49
N ALA A 17 -5.29 -13.55 7.52
CA ALA A 17 -3.84 -13.52 7.48
C ALA A 17 -3.27 -12.61 8.58
N ASP A 18 -2.12 -13.01 9.17
CA ASP A 18 -1.40 -12.16 10.13
C ASP A 18 -0.79 -10.94 9.44
N LEU A 19 -0.31 -11.11 8.22
CA LEU A 19 0.32 -10.07 7.42
C LEU A 19 -0.14 -10.12 5.97
N LEU A 20 -0.59 -8.98 5.45
CA LEU A 20 -0.77 -8.76 4.01
C LEU A 20 0.33 -7.81 3.51
N VAL A 21 1.18 -8.30 2.62
CA VAL A 21 2.17 -7.48 1.91
C VAL A 21 1.58 -7.11 0.56
N HIS A 22 1.37 -5.82 0.31
CA HIS A 22 0.67 -5.34 -0.88
C HIS A 22 1.32 -4.09 -1.48
N SER A 23 1.30 -3.96 -2.80
CA SER A 23 1.59 -2.69 -3.48
C SER A 23 0.38 -1.75 -3.41
N ALA A 24 0.62 -0.45 -3.48
CA ALA A 24 -0.49 0.49 -3.53
C ALA A 24 -0.14 1.78 -4.28
N ILE A 25 -1.14 2.36 -4.94
CA ILE A 25 -1.05 3.65 -5.62
C ILE A 25 -1.90 4.71 -4.90
N SER A 26 -1.38 5.93 -4.81
CA SER A 26 -2.16 7.10 -4.42
C SER A 26 -2.61 7.85 -5.68
N ILE A 27 -3.87 7.66 -6.07
CA ILE A 27 -4.45 8.31 -7.24
C ILE A 27 -4.37 9.84 -7.13
N ASP A 28 -4.69 10.40 -5.97
CA ASP A 28 -4.67 11.85 -5.75
C ASP A 28 -3.30 12.47 -6.00
N ILE A 29 -2.23 11.78 -5.55
CA ILE A 29 -0.85 12.26 -5.77
C ILE A 29 -0.47 12.10 -7.24
N VAL A 30 -0.79 10.96 -7.86
CA VAL A 30 -0.49 10.71 -9.27
C VAL A 30 -1.20 11.71 -10.19
N GLU A 31 -2.48 12.01 -9.94
CA GLU A 31 -3.21 13.02 -10.72
C GLU A 31 -2.57 14.42 -10.60
N ARG A 32 -2.16 14.83 -9.39
CA ARG A 32 -1.44 16.07 -9.22
C ARG A 32 -0.09 16.09 -9.96
N MET A 33 0.61 14.96 -9.99
CA MET A 33 1.85 14.83 -10.78
C MET A 33 1.54 14.96 -12.29
N ARG A 34 0.42 14.42 -12.76
CA ARG A 34 -0.02 14.57 -14.16
C ARG A 34 -0.32 16.02 -14.53
N GLU A 35 -0.97 16.77 -13.65
CA GLU A 35 -1.29 18.19 -13.88
C GLU A 35 -0.03 19.04 -14.14
N ILE A 36 1.09 18.68 -13.51
CA ILE A 36 2.35 19.41 -13.63
C ILE A 36 3.39 18.71 -14.52
N ALA A 37 3.06 17.57 -15.09
CA ALA A 37 3.99 16.78 -15.91
C ALA A 37 4.39 17.57 -17.18
N PRO A 38 5.69 17.88 -17.37
CA PRO A 38 6.14 18.73 -18.47
C PRO A 38 6.17 18.01 -19.82
N LEU A 39 6.12 16.68 -19.83
CA LEU A 39 6.26 15.84 -21.00
C LEU A 39 5.01 14.98 -21.22
N PRO A 40 4.46 14.94 -22.45
CA PRO A 40 3.30 14.10 -22.79
C PRO A 40 3.52 12.62 -22.47
N GLN A 41 4.73 12.09 -22.66
CA GLN A 41 5.07 10.70 -22.37
C GLN A 41 4.96 10.40 -20.88
N LEU A 42 5.43 11.29 -20.00
CA LEU A 42 5.33 11.16 -18.57
C LEU A 42 3.85 11.20 -18.12
N ASN A 43 3.07 12.13 -18.66
CA ASN A 43 1.64 12.20 -18.39
C ASN A 43 0.92 10.90 -18.77
N LYS A 44 1.26 10.33 -19.94
CA LYS A 44 0.71 9.03 -20.36
C LYS A 44 1.07 7.90 -19.41
N ILE A 45 2.33 7.79 -19.00
CA ILE A 45 2.77 6.76 -18.03
C ILE A 45 1.99 6.89 -16.72
N LEU A 46 1.89 8.09 -16.17
CA LEU A 46 1.14 8.35 -14.94
C LEU A 46 -0.36 8.07 -15.05
N PHE A 47 -0.90 8.14 -16.26
CA PHE A 47 -2.27 7.73 -16.53
C PHE A 47 -2.38 6.20 -16.58
N ASP A 48 -1.55 5.54 -17.37
CA ASP A 48 -1.63 4.10 -17.60
C ASP A 48 -1.40 3.28 -16.31
N ILE A 49 -0.52 3.71 -15.39
CA ILE A 49 -0.23 2.98 -14.14
C ILE A 49 -1.43 2.87 -13.19
N GLN A 50 -2.44 3.69 -13.36
CA GLN A 50 -3.65 3.65 -12.52
C GLN A 50 -4.53 2.42 -12.83
N ASP A 51 -4.41 1.85 -14.02
CA ASP A 51 -5.27 0.77 -14.49
C ASP A 51 -4.84 -0.63 -13.97
N TYR A 52 -3.65 -0.75 -13.38
CA TYR A 52 -3.13 -2.06 -12.94
C TYR A 52 -2.55 -2.05 -11.52
N HIS A 53 -2.89 -1.05 -10.72
CA HIS A 53 -2.54 -0.99 -9.30
C HIS A 53 -3.77 -0.79 -8.42
N THR A 54 -3.76 -1.47 -7.27
CA THR A 54 -4.73 -1.27 -6.20
C THR A 54 -4.47 0.08 -5.52
N THR A 55 -5.51 0.87 -5.30
CA THR A 55 -5.36 2.13 -4.55
C THR A 55 -5.05 1.85 -3.08
N ILE A 56 -4.41 2.81 -2.40
CA ILE A 56 -4.13 2.68 -0.96
C ILE A 56 -5.42 2.50 -0.14
N LYS A 57 -6.52 3.13 -0.53
CA LYS A 57 -7.82 2.95 0.12
C LYS A 57 -8.33 1.52 -0.05
N GLU A 58 -8.31 1.00 -1.27
CA GLU A 58 -8.73 -0.39 -1.56
C GLU A 58 -7.85 -1.41 -0.84
N ALA A 59 -6.54 -1.19 -0.71
CA ALA A 59 -5.66 -2.06 0.07
C ALA A 59 -6.08 -2.10 1.55
N GLY A 60 -6.52 -0.98 2.11
CA GLY A 60 -7.09 -0.91 3.45
C GLY A 60 -8.44 -1.62 3.56
N GLU A 61 -9.32 -1.44 2.59
CA GLU A 61 -10.63 -2.12 2.53
C GLU A 61 -10.45 -3.64 2.42
N ILE A 62 -9.55 -4.11 1.56
CA ILE A 62 -9.17 -5.52 1.45
C ILE A 62 -8.70 -6.06 2.81
N SER A 63 -7.80 -5.34 3.48
CA SER A 63 -7.24 -5.75 4.78
C SER A 63 -8.30 -5.84 5.86
N ARG A 64 -9.20 -4.84 5.93
CA ARG A 64 -10.34 -4.83 6.86
C ARG A 64 -11.29 -5.99 6.60
N ASP A 65 -11.73 -6.16 5.35
CA ASP A 65 -12.77 -7.11 4.96
C ASP A 65 -12.26 -8.55 4.97
N ALA A 66 -10.95 -8.75 4.79
CA ALA A 66 -10.28 -10.04 4.95
C ALA A 66 -9.86 -10.35 6.40
N ASN A 67 -10.10 -9.44 7.35
CA ASN A 67 -9.67 -9.58 8.75
C ASN A 67 -8.15 -9.81 8.89
N VAL A 68 -7.35 -9.06 8.12
CA VAL A 68 -5.89 -9.07 8.19
C VAL A 68 -5.44 -8.36 9.46
N LYS A 69 -4.42 -8.88 10.17
CA LYS A 69 -3.91 -8.22 11.38
C LYS A 69 -3.04 -7.01 11.07
N HIS A 70 -2.21 -7.08 10.02
CA HIS A 70 -1.34 -5.97 9.63
C HIS A 70 -1.17 -5.88 8.11
N LEU A 71 -1.20 -4.64 7.58
CA LEU A 71 -0.95 -4.32 6.18
C LEU A 71 0.45 -3.71 6.03
N LEU A 72 1.32 -4.38 5.26
CA LEU A 72 2.63 -3.85 4.91
C LEU A 72 2.61 -3.38 3.45
N ILE A 73 2.76 -2.09 3.23
CA ILE A 73 2.88 -1.53 1.89
C ILE A 73 4.35 -1.53 1.49
N TYR A 74 4.64 -2.23 0.40
CA TYR A 74 5.98 -2.22 -0.20
C TYR A 74 5.96 -1.52 -1.53
N HIS A 75 6.00 -1.43 -2.49
CA HIS A 75 5.88 -0.75 -3.78
C HIS A 75 4.78 0.36 -3.75
N ALA A 76 5.04 1.42 -2.97
CA ALA A 76 4.17 2.60 -2.93
C ALA A 76 4.38 3.50 -4.15
N ILE A 77 3.30 3.92 -4.81
CA ILE A 77 3.36 4.75 -6.01
C ILE A 77 2.55 6.05 -5.78
N PRO A 78 3.21 7.21 -5.84
CA PRO A 78 4.66 7.40 -5.81
C PRO A 78 5.23 7.11 -4.43
N THR A 79 6.49 6.66 -4.35
CA THR A 79 7.13 6.39 -3.07
C THR A 79 7.27 7.66 -2.23
N PRO A 80 6.68 7.73 -1.02
CA PRO A 80 6.87 8.86 -0.11
C PRO A 80 8.35 9.01 0.29
N ARG A 81 8.87 10.24 0.21
CA ARG A 81 10.28 10.53 0.51
C ARG A 81 10.50 11.18 1.87
N ASN A 82 9.44 11.49 2.59
CA ASN A 82 9.47 12.10 3.92
C ASN A 82 8.13 11.86 4.63
N LYS A 83 8.10 12.15 5.92
CA LYS A 83 6.92 11.92 6.77
C LYS A 83 5.67 12.66 6.28
N ILE A 84 5.80 13.87 5.76
CA ILE A 84 4.65 14.64 5.26
C ILE A 84 4.03 13.94 4.04
N MET A 85 4.86 13.47 3.10
CA MET A 85 4.37 12.73 1.95
C MET A 85 3.76 11.39 2.35
N GLU A 86 4.31 10.71 3.35
CA GLU A 86 3.76 9.48 3.90
C GLU A 86 2.37 9.73 4.51
N ASP A 87 2.21 10.77 5.32
CA ASP A 87 0.92 11.14 5.92
C ASP A 87 -0.14 11.48 4.86
N VAL A 88 0.26 12.13 3.76
CA VAL A 88 -0.63 12.37 2.61
C VAL A 88 -0.98 11.07 1.89
N PHE A 89 0.00 10.18 1.67
CA PHE A 89 -0.21 8.91 1.00
C PHE A 89 -1.18 8.01 1.76
N PHE A 90 -1.05 7.93 3.08
CA PHE A 90 -1.89 7.09 3.94
C PHE A 90 -3.20 7.75 4.41
N ARG A 91 -3.43 9.02 4.10
CA ARG A 91 -4.66 9.72 4.48
C ARG A 91 -5.95 8.98 4.13
N PRO A 92 -6.07 8.29 2.95
CA PRO A 92 -7.28 7.53 2.61
C PRO A 92 -7.54 6.31 3.50
N LEU A 93 -6.58 5.87 4.32
CA LEU A 93 -6.78 4.77 5.28
C LEU A 93 -7.46 5.20 6.58
N VAL A 94 -7.48 6.51 6.89
CA VAL A 94 -8.08 7.02 8.13
C VAL A 94 -9.54 6.58 8.23
N GLY A 95 -9.87 5.84 9.29
CA GLY A 95 -11.20 5.28 9.50
C GLY A 95 -11.54 4.06 8.63
N VAL A 96 -10.60 3.55 7.84
CA VAL A 96 -10.74 2.36 7.02
C VAL A 96 -9.97 1.19 7.62
N PHE A 97 -8.66 1.37 7.86
CA PHE A 97 -7.78 0.38 8.44
C PHE A 97 -6.59 1.05 9.11
N ASP A 98 -6.32 0.72 10.38
CA ASP A 98 -5.36 1.47 11.20
C ASP A 98 -4.03 0.74 11.44
N SER A 99 -3.96 -0.58 11.16
CA SER A 99 -2.76 -1.41 11.39
C SER A 99 -1.94 -1.55 10.11
N TYR A 100 -1.14 -0.52 9.78
CA TYR A 100 -0.35 -0.52 8.55
C TYR A 100 1.06 0.05 8.76
N THR A 101 1.97 -0.32 7.84
CA THR A 101 3.34 0.21 7.77
C THR A 101 3.76 0.38 6.31
N LEU A 102 4.48 1.46 6.02
CA LEU A 102 5.25 1.59 4.78
C LEU A 102 6.59 0.90 4.99
N SER A 103 6.92 -0.07 4.14
CA SER A 103 8.24 -0.69 4.18
C SER A 103 9.28 0.16 3.45
N ASP A 104 10.50 0.07 3.91
CA ASP A 104 11.72 0.61 3.31
C ASP A 104 12.78 -0.47 3.24
N ASP A 105 13.91 -0.20 2.60
CA ASP A 105 15.03 -1.13 2.54
C ASP A 105 15.50 -1.50 3.96
N GLY A 106 15.58 -2.80 4.22
CA GLY A 106 15.89 -3.31 5.55
C GLY A 106 14.71 -3.44 6.52
N THR A 107 13.47 -3.16 6.09
CA THR A 107 12.29 -3.47 6.91
C THR A 107 12.21 -4.99 7.15
N ARG A 108 12.21 -5.37 8.44
CA ARG A 108 12.12 -6.77 8.87
C ARG A 108 10.79 -7.01 9.57
N VAL A 109 10.13 -8.10 9.21
CA VAL A 109 8.91 -8.56 9.88
C VAL A 109 9.22 -9.87 10.61
N ILE A 110 8.86 -9.94 11.88
CA ILE A 110 8.98 -11.13 12.71
C ILE A 110 7.59 -11.54 13.16
N MET A 111 7.22 -12.77 12.88
CA MET A 111 5.99 -13.41 13.36
C MET A 111 6.40 -14.62 14.22
N PRO A 112 6.46 -14.47 15.57
CA PRO A 112 6.89 -15.55 16.44
C PRO A 112 5.91 -16.73 16.40
N VAL A 113 6.44 -17.95 16.35
CA VAL A 113 5.62 -19.17 16.35
C VAL A 113 4.82 -19.26 17.65
N GLY A 114 3.51 -19.47 17.54
CA GLY A 114 2.62 -19.56 18.70
C GLY A 114 2.22 -18.22 19.32
N SER A 115 2.53 -17.12 18.65
CA SER A 115 2.11 -15.76 19.02
C SER A 115 1.25 -15.16 17.91
N ASP A 116 0.34 -14.25 18.28
CA ASP A 116 -0.44 -13.45 17.35
C ASP A 116 0.23 -12.12 16.97
N GLU A 117 1.48 -11.92 17.43
CA GLU A 117 2.21 -10.67 17.22
C GLU A 117 2.80 -10.58 15.82
N VAL A 118 2.69 -9.39 15.23
CA VAL A 118 3.44 -8.97 14.04
C VAL A 118 4.39 -7.86 14.48
N ILE A 119 5.68 -8.17 14.55
CA ILE A 119 6.73 -7.23 14.99
C ILE A 119 7.42 -6.71 13.74
N ILE A 120 7.47 -5.37 13.59
CA ILE A 120 8.13 -4.72 12.47
C ILE A 120 9.27 -3.86 13.02
N ASP A 121 10.46 -4.08 12.50
CA ASP A 121 11.66 -3.30 12.85
C ASP A 121 12.54 -3.05 11.62
N GLN A 122 13.67 -2.40 11.83
CA GLN A 122 14.61 -2.02 10.76
C GLN A 122 15.96 -2.72 11.01
N ILE A 123 16.46 -3.39 9.97
CA ILE A 123 17.83 -3.92 9.98
C ILE A 123 18.77 -2.79 9.52
N ASN A 124 19.68 -2.41 10.38
CA ASN A 124 20.73 -1.43 10.06
C ASN A 124 21.92 -2.10 9.37
#